data_ba96d41a06167ded49b7c224ab1b043e
#
_entry.id   ba96d41a06167ded49b7c224ab1b043e
#
_cell.length_a   1.000
_cell.length_b   1.000
_cell.length_c   1.000
_cell.angle_alpha   90.00
_cell.angle_beta   90.00
_cell.angle_gamma   90.00
#
_symmetry.space_group_name_H-M   'P 1'
#
loop_
_entity.id
_entity.type
_entity.pdbx_description
1 polymer ?
#
loop_
_entity_poly.entity_id
_entity_poly.type
_entity_poly.pdbx_seq_one_letter_code
_entity_poly.pdbx_strand_id
1 'polypeptide(L)'
;QNFLIDENIIKKIVSLIEVKNKSILEVGPGTGNLTSYILKKNPKKLIVIEKDKNLADLLKKKFEDKIIIINDDILEVNEKSLDNERLIVFGNLPYNISTEILAKWILNLENKNFWFDALILMFQKEVADRIISKFNSSKYGRLSILANWKLEIDKICDIKPSSFSPKPKVESS
;
A
#
# COMPACT_ATOMS: atom_id res chain seq x y z
N GLN A 1 -9.54 -6.23 -10.19
CA GLN A 1 -8.98 -5.93 -8.87
C GLN A 1 -9.45 -6.96 -7.85
N ASN A 2 -8.58 -7.36 -6.92
CA ASN A 2 -8.89 -8.30 -5.84
C ASN A 2 -8.97 -7.52 -4.52
N PHE A 3 -10.14 -7.53 -3.89
CA PHE A 3 -10.38 -6.78 -2.65
C PHE A 3 -10.06 -7.63 -1.44
N LEU A 4 -9.28 -7.10 -0.51
CA LEU A 4 -8.98 -7.79 0.76
C LEU A 4 -10.24 -7.82 1.64
N ILE A 5 -10.67 -9.02 2.03
CA ILE A 5 -11.89 -9.26 2.80
C ILE A 5 -11.66 -9.97 4.14
N ASP A 6 -10.48 -10.55 4.35
CA ASP A 6 -10.12 -11.28 5.57
C ASP A 6 -9.85 -10.31 6.72
N GLU A 7 -10.78 -10.24 7.68
CA GLU A 7 -10.69 -9.33 8.81
C GLU A 7 -9.46 -9.58 9.70
N ASN A 8 -9.02 -10.83 9.86
CA ASN A 8 -7.86 -11.14 10.67
C ASN A 8 -6.58 -10.60 10.02
N ILE A 9 -6.48 -10.70 8.71
CA ILE A 9 -5.36 -10.12 7.94
C ILE A 9 -5.41 -8.59 8.00
N ILE A 10 -6.58 -7.99 7.81
CA ILE A 10 -6.76 -6.53 7.89
C ILE A 10 -6.35 -6.01 9.28
N LYS A 11 -6.82 -6.64 10.36
CA LYS A 11 -6.46 -6.27 11.74
C LYS A 11 -4.96 -6.39 11.97
N LYS A 12 -4.33 -7.45 11.47
CA LYS A 12 -2.88 -7.65 11.55
C LYS A 12 -2.14 -6.51 10.84
N ILE A 13 -2.51 -6.19 9.61
CA ILE A 13 -1.88 -5.13 8.80
C ILE A 13 -1.97 -3.77 9.51
N VAL A 14 -3.14 -3.39 9.99
CA VAL A 14 -3.35 -2.09 10.65
C VAL A 14 -2.67 -2.00 12.02
N SER A 15 -2.30 -3.15 12.60
CA SER A 15 -1.59 -3.23 13.89
C SER A 15 -0.08 -3.16 13.78
N LEU A 16 0.49 -3.21 12.56
CA LEU A 16 1.94 -3.22 12.34
C LEU A 16 2.64 -1.93 12.77
N ILE A 17 1.91 -0.83 12.77
CA ILE A 17 2.45 0.49 13.09
C ILE A 17 1.39 1.33 13.82
N GLU A 18 1.85 2.29 14.64
CA GLU A 18 0.95 3.25 15.29
C GLU A 18 0.36 4.23 14.27
N VAL A 19 -0.96 4.19 14.11
CA VAL A 19 -1.72 5.00 13.15
C VAL A 19 -2.33 6.26 13.80
N LYS A 20 -2.56 6.21 15.12
CA LYS A 20 -3.22 7.29 15.85
C LYS A 20 -2.49 8.63 15.68
N ASN A 21 -3.23 9.67 15.34
CA ASN A 21 -2.72 11.02 15.11
C ASN A 21 -1.65 11.14 13.99
N LYS A 22 -1.58 10.18 13.08
CA LYS A 22 -0.68 10.17 11.93
C LYS A 22 -1.41 10.49 10.64
N SER A 23 -0.69 11.06 9.68
CA SER A 23 -1.17 11.22 8.30
C SER A 23 -0.96 9.93 7.52
N ILE A 24 -2.04 9.41 6.97
CA ILE A 24 -2.07 8.09 6.30
C ILE A 24 -2.42 8.26 4.83
N LEU A 25 -1.73 7.51 3.98
CA LEU A 25 -2.07 7.32 2.58
C LEU A 25 -2.47 5.87 2.35
N GLU A 26 -3.63 5.63 1.74
CA GLU A 26 -4.03 4.32 1.26
C GLU A 26 -4.11 4.30 -0.26
N VAL A 27 -3.39 3.37 -0.88
CA VAL A 27 -3.40 3.16 -2.33
C VAL A 27 -4.18 1.91 -2.67
N GLY A 28 -5.14 2.03 -3.58
CA GLY A 28 -6.00 0.93 -3.98
C GLY A 28 -6.99 0.48 -2.89
N PRO A 29 -7.77 1.39 -2.29
CA PRO A 29 -8.68 1.08 -1.19
C PRO A 29 -9.81 0.13 -1.59
N GLY A 30 -10.11 0.01 -2.87
CA GLY A 30 -11.18 -0.85 -3.39
C GLY A 30 -12.53 -0.49 -2.78
N THR A 31 -13.15 -1.44 -2.11
CA THR A 31 -14.45 -1.25 -1.42
C THR A 31 -14.33 -0.64 -0.03
N GLY A 32 -13.10 -0.33 0.42
CA GLY A 32 -12.85 0.37 1.67
C GLY A 32 -12.81 -0.52 2.92
N ASN A 33 -12.51 -1.81 2.78
CA ASN A 33 -12.42 -2.72 3.93
C ASN A 33 -11.23 -2.34 4.83
N LEU A 34 -10.05 -2.19 4.28
CA LEU A 34 -8.87 -1.72 5.01
C LEU A 34 -9.06 -0.29 5.51
N THR A 35 -9.63 0.59 4.69
CA THR A 35 -9.97 1.99 5.03
C THR A 35 -10.78 2.07 6.33
N SER A 36 -11.80 1.24 6.47
CA SER A 36 -12.64 1.19 7.68
C SER A 36 -11.84 0.90 8.95
N TYR A 37 -10.89 -0.03 8.88
CA TYR A 37 -10.04 -0.40 10.03
C TYR A 37 -8.97 0.64 10.34
N ILE A 38 -8.42 1.31 9.33
CA ILE A 38 -7.52 2.45 9.52
C ILE A 38 -8.24 3.57 10.27
N LEU A 39 -9.46 3.92 9.84
CA LEU A 39 -10.26 4.96 10.50
C LEU A 39 -10.57 4.66 11.97
N LYS A 40 -10.78 3.39 12.35
CA LYS A 40 -10.99 2.97 13.75
C LYS A 40 -9.78 3.25 14.65
N LYS A 41 -8.59 3.45 14.07
CA LYS A 41 -7.37 3.79 14.81
C LYS A 41 -7.16 5.29 14.98
N ASN A 42 -8.14 6.12 14.62
CA ASN A 42 -8.13 7.58 14.77
C ASN A 42 -6.89 8.26 14.17
N PRO A 43 -6.65 8.11 12.85
CA PRO A 43 -5.59 8.85 12.16
C PRO A 43 -5.87 10.35 12.22
N LYS A 44 -4.83 11.17 12.11
CA LYS A 44 -4.97 12.62 11.94
C LYS A 44 -5.64 12.96 10.60
N LYS A 45 -5.26 12.23 9.55
CA LYS A 45 -5.73 12.40 8.18
C LYS A 45 -5.63 11.06 7.45
N LEU A 46 -6.61 10.74 6.63
CA LEU A 46 -6.57 9.60 5.73
C LEU A 46 -6.84 10.06 4.30
N ILE A 47 -5.82 9.98 3.47
CA ILE A 47 -5.87 10.24 2.03
C ILE A 47 -5.96 8.91 1.32
N VAL A 48 -6.89 8.75 0.39
CA VAL A 48 -7.03 7.55 -0.44
C VAL A 48 -6.89 7.89 -1.90
N ILE A 49 -6.14 7.07 -2.65
CA ILE A 49 -5.99 7.22 -4.10
C ILE A 49 -6.68 6.03 -4.76
N GLU A 50 -7.70 6.32 -5.56
CA GLU A 50 -8.47 5.32 -6.31
C GLU A 50 -8.67 5.80 -7.75
N LYS A 51 -8.21 4.98 -8.71
CA LYS A 51 -8.31 5.28 -10.13
C LYS A 51 -9.72 5.06 -10.68
N ASP A 52 -10.41 4.04 -10.18
CA ASP A 52 -11.77 3.71 -10.61
C ASP A 52 -12.77 4.71 -10.02
N LYS A 53 -13.43 5.46 -10.91
CA LYS A 53 -14.39 6.49 -10.50
C LYS A 53 -15.57 5.91 -9.73
N ASN A 54 -16.08 4.74 -10.11
CA ASN A 54 -17.22 4.12 -9.41
C ASN A 54 -16.84 3.73 -7.99
N LEU A 55 -15.63 3.21 -7.78
CA LEU A 55 -15.11 2.91 -6.45
C LEU A 55 -14.86 4.19 -5.65
N ALA A 56 -14.30 5.22 -6.26
CA ALA A 56 -14.11 6.53 -5.62
C ALA A 56 -15.45 7.13 -5.15
N ASP A 57 -16.47 7.09 -5.98
CA ASP A 57 -17.82 7.56 -5.64
C ASP A 57 -18.46 6.72 -4.51
N LEU A 58 -18.25 5.40 -4.54
CA LEU A 58 -18.69 4.50 -3.46
C LEU A 58 -18.01 4.85 -2.12
N LEU A 59 -16.70 5.06 -2.15
CA LEU A 59 -15.93 5.42 -0.95
C LEU A 59 -16.38 6.78 -0.39
N LYS A 60 -16.64 7.75 -1.27
CA LYS A 60 -17.16 9.06 -0.87
C LYS A 60 -18.50 8.95 -0.15
N LYS A 61 -19.41 8.12 -0.65
CA LYS A 61 -20.69 7.86 0.01
C LYS A 61 -20.54 7.13 1.34
N LYS A 62 -19.59 6.19 1.40
CA LYS A 62 -19.38 5.34 2.58
C LYS A 62 -18.70 6.06 3.74
N PHE A 63 -17.75 6.92 3.46
CA PHE A 63 -16.88 7.54 4.48
C PHE A 63 -17.07 9.05 4.61
N GLU A 64 -17.77 9.68 3.66
CA GLU A 64 -18.08 11.11 3.66
C GLU A 64 -16.80 11.97 3.84
N ASP A 65 -16.80 12.85 4.83
CA ASP A 65 -15.70 13.76 5.16
C ASP A 65 -14.57 13.15 6.00
N LYS A 66 -14.70 11.86 6.35
CA LYS A 66 -13.68 11.15 7.15
C LYS A 66 -12.42 10.80 6.36
N ILE A 67 -12.47 10.87 5.04
CA ILE A 67 -11.36 10.60 4.14
C ILE A 67 -11.23 11.68 3.08
N ILE A 68 -10.01 11.86 2.57
CA ILE A 68 -9.73 12.71 1.41
C ILE A 68 -9.52 11.78 0.22
N ILE A 69 -10.38 11.87 -0.79
CA ILE A 69 -10.31 11.02 -1.97
C ILE A 69 -9.64 11.76 -3.11
N ILE A 70 -8.62 11.12 -3.69
CA ILE A 70 -7.98 11.52 -4.94
C ILE A 70 -8.35 10.48 -5.98
N ASN A 71 -9.21 10.87 -6.94
CA ASN A 71 -9.59 9.99 -8.05
C ASN A 71 -8.62 10.18 -9.19
N ASP A 72 -7.48 9.50 -9.11
CA ASP A 72 -6.39 9.60 -10.07
C ASP A 72 -5.58 8.30 -10.13
N ASP A 73 -4.71 8.20 -11.14
CA ASP A 73 -3.75 7.10 -11.24
C ASP A 73 -2.57 7.36 -10.28
N ILE A 74 -2.28 6.40 -9.43
CA ILE A 74 -1.14 6.49 -8.50
C ILE A 74 0.20 6.75 -9.23
N LEU A 75 0.33 6.31 -10.46
CA LEU A 75 1.55 6.56 -11.26
C LEU A 75 1.71 8.04 -11.65
N GLU A 76 0.61 8.81 -11.69
CA GLU A 76 0.60 10.24 -12.03
C GLU A 76 0.62 11.15 -10.81
N VAL A 77 0.32 10.63 -9.62
CA VAL A 77 0.28 11.41 -8.39
C VAL A 77 1.68 11.78 -7.90
N ASN A 78 1.86 13.02 -7.48
CA ASN A 78 3.06 13.45 -6.75
C ASN A 78 2.83 13.31 -5.25
N GLU A 79 3.32 12.25 -4.66
CA GLU A 79 3.11 11.91 -3.26
C GLU A 79 3.69 12.96 -2.29
N LYS A 80 4.79 13.63 -2.67
CA LYS A 80 5.42 14.68 -1.86
C LYS A 80 4.52 15.90 -1.64
N SER A 81 3.55 16.11 -2.52
CA SER A 81 2.61 17.23 -2.43
C SER A 81 1.32 16.93 -1.66
N LEU A 82 1.12 15.70 -1.24
CA LEU A 82 -0.12 15.27 -0.59
C LEU A 82 -0.24 15.77 0.85
N ASP A 83 0.86 15.89 1.55
CA ASP A 83 0.91 16.38 2.93
C ASP A 83 2.26 17.04 3.23
N ASN A 84 2.27 17.93 4.20
CA ASN A 84 3.49 18.52 4.75
C ASN A 84 4.19 17.60 5.76
N GLU A 85 3.47 16.64 6.29
CA GLU A 85 3.99 15.61 7.18
C GLU A 85 4.35 14.35 6.39
N ARG A 86 5.25 13.53 6.92
CA ARG A 86 5.55 12.22 6.35
C ARG A 86 4.35 11.30 6.52
N LEU A 87 4.08 10.54 5.48
CA LEU A 87 2.94 9.64 5.42
C LEU A 87 3.31 8.22 5.86
N ILE A 88 2.36 7.53 6.48
CA ILE A 88 2.37 6.08 6.57
C ILE A 88 1.50 5.57 5.42
N VAL A 89 2.06 4.70 4.58
CA VAL A 89 1.40 4.22 3.37
C VAL A 89 0.91 2.79 3.55
N PHE A 90 -0.37 2.57 3.30
CA PHE A 90 -0.95 1.24 3.14
C PHE A 90 -1.33 1.03 1.68
N GLY A 91 -1.03 -0.12 1.13
CA GLY A 91 -1.35 -0.39 -0.27
C GLY A 91 -1.66 -1.85 -0.55
N ASN A 92 -2.87 -2.11 -1.04
CA ASN A 92 -3.21 -3.32 -1.78
C ASN A 92 -3.03 -3.02 -3.26
N LEU A 93 -1.76 -3.07 -3.72
CA LEU A 93 -1.38 -2.58 -5.03
C LEU A 93 -1.91 -3.49 -6.15
N PRO A 94 -2.39 -2.91 -7.28
CA PRO A 94 -2.71 -3.70 -8.45
C PRO A 94 -1.49 -4.49 -8.94
N TYR A 95 -1.65 -5.80 -9.14
CA TYR A 95 -0.51 -6.69 -9.43
C TYR A 95 0.27 -6.32 -10.68
N ASN A 96 -0.41 -5.82 -11.71
CA ASN A 96 0.20 -5.46 -12.99
C ASN A 96 1.11 -4.22 -12.94
N ILE A 97 0.96 -3.36 -11.93
CA ILE A 97 1.74 -2.12 -11.79
C ILE A 97 2.45 -1.99 -10.44
N SER A 98 2.36 -2.99 -9.58
CA SER A 98 2.91 -2.92 -8.21
C SER A 98 4.42 -2.65 -8.17
N THR A 99 5.19 -3.27 -9.06
CA THR A 99 6.64 -3.06 -9.16
C THR A 99 6.98 -1.67 -9.71
N GLU A 100 6.18 -1.17 -10.65
CA GLU A 100 6.34 0.16 -11.22
C GLU A 100 6.08 1.25 -10.18
N ILE A 101 5.03 1.09 -9.37
CA ILE A 101 4.72 1.98 -8.25
C ILE A 101 5.89 2.02 -7.25
N LEU A 102 6.37 0.86 -6.81
CA LEU A 102 7.48 0.78 -5.86
C LEU A 102 8.76 1.41 -6.44
N ALA A 103 9.08 1.12 -7.70
CA ALA A 103 10.24 1.71 -8.38
C ALA A 103 10.13 3.24 -8.46
N LYS A 104 8.97 3.78 -8.84
CA LYS A 104 8.69 5.22 -8.84
C LYS A 104 8.97 5.84 -7.47
N TRP A 105 8.45 5.24 -6.41
CA TRP A 105 8.63 5.76 -5.06
C TRP A 105 10.08 5.75 -4.60
N ILE A 106 10.83 4.69 -4.89
CA ILE A 106 12.25 4.58 -4.51
C ILE A 106 13.13 5.55 -5.33
N LEU A 107 12.92 5.63 -6.64
CA LEU A 107 13.70 6.49 -7.51
C LEU A 107 13.46 7.98 -7.22
N ASN A 108 12.27 8.34 -6.77
CA ASN A 108 11.93 9.70 -6.40
C ASN A 108 12.36 10.08 -4.96
N LEU A 109 12.99 9.17 -4.22
CA LEU A 109 13.56 9.50 -2.92
C LEU A 109 14.85 10.30 -3.09
N GLU A 110 14.82 11.51 -2.58
CA GLU A 110 16.03 12.34 -2.44
C GLU A 110 16.77 11.99 -1.15
N ASN A 111 18.10 12.18 -1.14
CA ASN A 111 18.91 11.92 0.03
C ASN A 111 18.36 12.69 1.24
N LYS A 112 17.94 11.95 2.27
CA LYS A 112 17.40 12.44 3.55
C LYS A 112 16.01 13.11 3.53
N ASN A 113 15.34 13.19 2.39
CA ASN A 113 14.00 13.80 2.33
C ASN A 113 12.95 12.77 1.91
N PHE A 114 12.64 11.85 2.81
CA PHE A 114 11.58 10.86 2.63
C PHE A 114 10.22 11.50 2.84
N TRP A 115 9.30 11.30 1.90
CA TRP A 115 7.91 11.74 2.02
C TRP A 115 7.04 10.78 2.85
N PHE A 116 7.59 9.63 3.23
CA PHE A 116 6.92 8.63 4.08
C PHE A 116 7.83 8.18 5.23
N ASP A 117 7.21 7.71 6.31
CA ASP A 117 7.87 7.04 7.43
C ASP A 117 7.88 5.53 7.26
N ALA A 118 6.80 4.96 6.69
CA ALA A 118 6.68 3.53 6.45
C ALA A 118 5.80 3.24 5.23
N LEU A 119 6.11 2.13 4.56
CA LEU A 119 5.31 1.53 3.50
C LEU A 119 4.86 0.14 3.94
N ILE A 120 3.56 -0.10 4.00
CA ILE A 120 2.96 -1.40 4.30
C ILE A 120 2.20 -1.85 3.07
N LEU A 121 2.81 -2.72 2.29
CA LEU A 121 2.37 -3.03 0.93
C LEU A 121 2.11 -4.52 0.76
N MET A 122 1.13 -4.83 -0.07
CA MET A 122 0.83 -6.19 -0.51
C MET A 122 1.20 -6.36 -1.99
N PHE A 123 1.89 -7.45 -2.29
CA PHE A 123 2.30 -7.86 -3.63
C PHE A 123 1.84 -9.30 -3.91
N GLN A 124 1.92 -9.73 -5.16
CA GLN A 124 1.98 -11.16 -5.44
C GLN A 124 3.19 -11.75 -4.71
N LYS A 125 3.03 -12.96 -4.14
CA LYS A 125 4.09 -13.61 -3.36
C LYS A 125 5.43 -13.70 -4.09
N GLU A 126 5.42 -14.04 -5.38
CA GLU A 126 6.64 -14.10 -6.18
C GLU A 126 7.36 -12.75 -6.26
N VAL A 127 6.61 -11.66 -6.40
CA VAL A 127 7.15 -10.30 -6.43
C VAL A 127 7.73 -9.92 -5.06
N ALA A 128 7.00 -10.19 -3.98
CA ALA A 128 7.48 -9.95 -2.62
C ALA A 128 8.78 -10.72 -2.33
N ASP A 129 8.84 -11.99 -2.73
CA ASP A 129 10.04 -12.82 -2.58
C ASP A 129 11.25 -12.25 -3.34
N ARG A 130 11.02 -11.64 -4.51
CA ARG A 130 12.10 -10.96 -5.27
C ARG A 130 12.56 -9.69 -4.56
N ILE A 131 11.63 -8.90 -4.00
CA ILE A 131 11.95 -7.67 -3.29
C ILE A 131 12.89 -7.94 -2.11
N ILE A 132 12.63 -8.99 -1.33
CA ILE A 132 13.39 -9.34 -0.13
C ILE A 132 14.57 -10.26 -0.38
N SER A 133 14.83 -10.66 -1.63
CA SER A 133 15.89 -11.60 -1.98
C SER A 133 17.27 -11.09 -1.58
N LYS A 134 18.06 -11.99 -1.00
CA LYS A 134 19.46 -11.74 -0.63
C LYS A 134 20.38 -12.01 -1.81
N PHE A 135 21.55 -11.39 -1.80
CA PHE A 135 22.63 -11.65 -2.75
C PHE A 135 22.92 -13.16 -2.85
N ASN A 136 23.20 -13.63 -4.05
CA ASN A 136 23.40 -15.05 -4.40
C ASN A 136 22.16 -15.96 -4.35
N SER A 137 20.96 -15.44 -4.15
CA SER A 137 19.75 -16.23 -4.37
C SER A 137 19.29 -16.17 -5.82
N SER A 138 18.59 -17.22 -6.29
CA SER A 138 18.06 -17.29 -7.67
C SER A 138 17.04 -16.18 -7.98
N LYS A 139 16.43 -15.60 -6.97
CA LYS A 139 15.44 -14.53 -7.08
C LYS A 139 16.04 -13.13 -7.00
N TYR A 140 17.35 -13.01 -6.69
CA TYR A 140 18.02 -11.73 -6.57
C TYR A 140 18.19 -11.07 -7.94
N GLY A 141 17.77 -9.83 -8.07
CA GLY A 141 17.82 -9.11 -9.33
C GLY A 141 17.62 -7.61 -9.16
N ARG A 142 17.28 -6.94 -10.26
CA ARG A 142 17.10 -5.47 -10.29
C ARG A 142 16.17 -4.95 -9.22
N LEU A 143 15.02 -5.62 -8.99
CA LEU A 143 14.04 -5.21 -8.00
C LEU A 143 14.59 -5.34 -6.58
N SER A 144 15.33 -6.42 -6.28
CA SER A 144 15.99 -6.61 -4.98
C SER A 144 17.02 -5.51 -4.70
N ILE A 145 17.84 -5.20 -5.69
CA ILE A 145 18.88 -4.14 -5.60
C ILE A 145 18.22 -2.80 -5.35
N LEU A 146 17.24 -2.43 -6.15
CA LEU A 146 16.55 -1.15 -6.05
C LEU A 146 15.88 -0.98 -4.68
N ALA A 147 15.14 -1.99 -4.24
CA ALA A 147 14.40 -1.94 -2.98
C ALA A 147 15.35 -1.86 -1.76
N ASN A 148 16.39 -2.68 -1.73
CA ASN A 148 17.34 -2.71 -0.62
C ASN A 148 18.37 -1.57 -0.63
N TRP A 149 18.41 -0.78 -1.69
CA TRP A 149 19.31 0.38 -1.78
C TRP A 149 18.95 1.48 -0.77
N LYS A 150 17.66 1.73 -0.57
CA LYS A 150 17.19 2.84 0.26
C LYS A 150 16.23 2.43 1.38
N LEU A 151 15.75 1.20 1.39
CA LEU A 151 14.72 0.72 2.31
C LEU A 151 15.24 -0.43 3.17
N GLU A 152 14.84 -0.45 4.43
CA GLU A 152 14.85 -1.66 5.25
C GLU A 152 13.52 -2.38 5.04
N ILE A 153 13.58 -3.68 4.74
CA ILE A 153 12.41 -4.42 4.29
C ILE A 153 12.25 -5.70 5.10
N ASP A 154 11.07 -5.84 5.69
CA ASP A 154 10.66 -7.04 6.41
C ASP A 154 9.44 -7.68 5.75
N LYS A 155 9.48 -8.99 5.61
CA LYS A 155 8.32 -9.77 5.23
C LYS A 155 7.51 -10.09 6.48
N ILE A 156 6.22 -9.72 6.47
CA ILE A 156 5.33 -9.92 7.62
C ILE A 156 4.62 -11.27 7.53
N CYS A 157 3.99 -11.58 6.40
CA CYS A 157 3.28 -12.85 6.20
C CYS A 157 2.93 -13.08 4.73
N ASP A 158 2.63 -14.33 4.42
CA ASP A 158 1.93 -14.70 3.19
C ASP A 158 0.41 -14.62 3.40
N ILE A 159 -0.31 -14.26 2.35
CA ILE A 159 -1.77 -14.08 2.37
C ILE A 159 -2.37 -15.03 1.34
N LYS A 160 -3.26 -15.91 1.80
CA LYS A 160 -3.93 -16.89 0.95
C LYS A 160 -4.88 -16.22 -0.04
N PRO A 161 -5.07 -16.78 -1.24
CA PRO A 161 -6.05 -16.28 -2.21
C PRO A 161 -7.47 -16.16 -1.65
N SER A 162 -7.87 -17.03 -0.72
CA SER A 162 -9.19 -16.97 -0.07
C SER A 162 -9.44 -15.72 0.78
N SER A 163 -8.39 -14.96 1.11
CA SER A 163 -8.51 -13.69 1.84
C SER A 163 -8.96 -12.52 0.96
N PHE A 164 -9.14 -12.75 -0.35
CA PHE A 164 -9.55 -11.75 -1.34
C PHE A 164 -10.84 -12.14 -2.06
N SER A 165 -11.59 -11.13 -2.51
CA SER A 165 -12.75 -11.29 -3.41
C SER A 165 -12.68 -10.27 -4.56
N PRO A 166 -12.78 -10.68 -5.84
CA PRO A 166 -12.67 -12.07 -6.27
C PRO A 166 -11.32 -12.70 -5.91
N LYS A 167 -11.32 -14.03 -5.78
CA LYS A 167 -10.12 -14.79 -5.40
C LYS A 167 -9.05 -14.72 -6.49
N PRO A 168 -7.83 -14.26 -6.19
CA PRO A 168 -6.72 -14.29 -7.16
C PRO A 168 -6.24 -15.72 -7.41
N LYS A 169 -5.51 -15.91 -8.52
CA LYS A 169 -4.96 -17.22 -8.90
C LYS A 169 -3.71 -17.59 -8.10
N VAL A 170 -3.06 -16.63 -7.48
CA VAL A 170 -1.78 -16.78 -6.77
C VAL A 170 -1.86 -16.22 -5.36
N GLU A 171 -0.94 -16.64 -4.50
CA GLU A 171 -0.79 -16.07 -3.16
C GLU A 171 -0.24 -14.65 -3.23
N SER A 172 -0.51 -13.89 -2.16
CA SER A 172 0.05 -12.56 -1.91
C SER A 172 0.98 -12.56 -0.69
N SER A 173 1.74 -11.54 -0.56
CA SER A 173 2.60 -11.31 0.61
C SER A 173 2.80 -9.82 0.85
#